data_9c786105743784efa11546b74626a9a9
#
_entry.id   9c786105743784efa11546b74626a9a9
#
_cell.length_a   1.000
_cell.length_b   1.000
_cell.length_c   1.000
_cell.angle_alpha   90.00
_cell.angle_beta   90.00
_cell.angle_gamma   90.00
#
_symmetry.space_group_name_H-M   'P 1'
#
loop_
_entity.id
_entity.type
_entity.pdbx_description
1 polymer ?
#
loop_
_entity_poly.entity_id
_entity_poly.type
_entity_poly.pdbx_seq_one_letter_code
_entity_poly.pdbx_strand_id
1 'polypeptide(L)'
;MANWRSLYPFASRFISIGGARMHYMDEAPVDASGATLLFVHGNPTWSFHWRRLIVALRSKYRCVAPDHLGCGLSDKPAHLLRLTDHIDNLSALIEHLDLRSITLVAQDWGGAIGLGAMLRLPERLSRMVLFNTGAFPPRYIPWRIRACRIPILGQLAVQGANLFSRAALRMTLARTSRLDPAVAAGYLAPYDSWANRRGVYGFVKDIPSGPRHPTWQTLAKIESGLPMLADRPSLLVWGLRDWCFLPDCLARFEEVWPQAEAHRLADAGHWVVEDAPDEVLPYIQRFLLTTDLTASRSARPVDTSSAAPGYNN
;
A
#
# COMPACT_ATOMS: atom_id res chain seq x y z
N MET A 1 -22.26 -10.50 -17.44
CA MET A 1 -21.04 -10.38 -16.59
C MET A 1 -21.23 -9.19 -15.67
N ALA A 2 -20.88 -9.30 -14.39
CA ALA A 2 -20.99 -8.20 -13.46
C ALA A 2 -20.08 -7.04 -13.92
N ASN A 3 -20.65 -5.83 -13.99
CA ASN A 3 -19.94 -4.64 -14.52
C ASN A 3 -19.07 -4.02 -13.42
N TRP A 4 -17.84 -4.50 -13.26
CA TRP A 4 -16.88 -3.95 -12.31
C TRP A 4 -16.37 -2.55 -12.71
N ARG A 5 -16.46 -2.17 -13.99
CA ARG A 5 -15.94 -0.89 -14.48
C ARG A 5 -16.65 0.31 -13.89
N SER A 6 -17.93 0.18 -13.55
CA SER A 6 -18.67 1.23 -12.84
C SER A 6 -18.15 1.49 -11.41
N LEU A 7 -17.47 0.52 -10.82
CA LEU A 7 -16.83 0.63 -9.50
C LEU A 7 -15.43 1.25 -9.58
N TYR A 8 -14.89 1.47 -10.78
CA TYR A 8 -13.54 2.01 -11.00
C TYR A 8 -13.58 3.19 -11.99
N PRO A 9 -14.23 4.31 -11.61
CA PRO A 9 -14.49 5.46 -12.48
C PRO A 9 -13.27 6.40 -12.54
N PHE A 10 -12.09 5.86 -12.87
CA PHE A 10 -10.84 6.61 -12.90
C PHE A 10 -10.21 6.57 -14.29
N ALA A 11 -9.52 7.66 -14.66
CA ALA A 11 -8.75 7.72 -15.89
C ALA A 11 -7.47 6.89 -15.77
N SER A 12 -7.24 5.99 -16.72
CA SER A 12 -5.99 5.23 -16.83
C SER A 12 -4.87 6.10 -17.38
N ARG A 13 -3.73 6.14 -16.67
CA ARG A 13 -2.50 6.79 -17.11
C ARG A 13 -1.37 5.76 -17.16
N PHE A 14 -0.34 6.05 -17.94
CA PHE A 14 0.80 5.14 -18.11
C PHE A 14 2.10 5.92 -18.12
N ILE A 15 3.13 5.35 -17.50
CA ILE A 15 4.52 5.79 -17.58
C ILE A 15 5.38 4.64 -18.08
N SER A 16 6.39 4.91 -18.90
CA SER A 16 7.38 3.91 -19.32
C SER A 16 8.52 3.84 -18.31
N ILE A 17 8.74 2.67 -17.72
CA ILE A 17 9.83 2.39 -16.79
C ILE A 17 10.56 1.14 -17.28
N GLY A 18 11.85 1.28 -17.60
CA GLY A 18 12.65 0.13 -18.08
C GLY A 18 12.10 -0.55 -19.36
N GLY A 19 11.38 0.19 -20.21
CA GLY A 19 10.77 -0.32 -21.43
C GLY A 19 9.40 -0.98 -21.23
N ALA A 20 8.87 -1.06 -20.00
CA ALA A 20 7.54 -1.55 -19.68
C ALA A 20 6.62 -0.39 -19.28
N ARG A 21 5.33 -0.47 -19.62
CA ARG A 21 4.35 0.55 -19.25
C ARG A 21 3.75 0.21 -17.90
N MET A 22 3.97 1.10 -16.92
CA MET A 22 3.34 1.04 -15.61
C MET A 22 2.06 1.86 -15.62
N HIS A 23 0.94 1.23 -15.32
CA HIS A 23 -0.34 1.89 -15.14
C HIS A 23 -0.40 2.60 -13.80
N TYR A 24 -1.03 3.76 -13.77
CA TYR A 24 -1.43 4.44 -12.54
C TYR A 24 -2.70 5.26 -12.77
N MET A 25 -3.45 5.49 -11.71
CA MET A 25 -4.49 6.50 -11.67
C MET A 25 -3.96 7.72 -10.88
N ASP A 26 -4.42 8.91 -11.26
CA ASP A 26 -4.05 10.19 -10.65
C ASP A 26 -5.27 11.10 -10.68
N GLU A 27 -5.94 11.18 -9.55
CA GLU A 27 -7.16 11.95 -9.33
C GLU A 27 -6.86 13.09 -8.36
N ALA A 28 -7.19 14.30 -8.74
CA ALA A 28 -6.94 15.48 -7.92
C ALA A 28 -8.12 16.45 -7.98
N PRO A 29 -8.43 17.18 -6.89
CA PRO A 29 -9.33 18.32 -6.96
C PRO A 29 -8.68 19.47 -7.76
N VAL A 30 -9.52 20.38 -8.27
CA VAL A 30 -9.05 21.54 -9.06
C VAL A 30 -8.04 22.39 -8.27
N ASP A 31 -8.24 22.52 -6.96
CA ASP A 31 -7.40 23.31 -6.05
C ASP A 31 -6.64 22.41 -5.07
N ALA A 32 -5.97 21.36 -5.56
CA ALA A 32 -5.23 20.43 -4.71
C ALA A 32 -4.12 21.15 -3.93
N SER A 33 -4.20 21.13 -2.61
CA SER A 33 -3.25 21.77 -1.67
C SER A 33 -1.91 21.04 -1.52
N GLY A 34 -1.38 20.45 -2.58
CA GLY A 34 -0.03 19.85 -2.62
C GLY A 34 0.14 18.51 -1.89
N ALA A 35 -0.72 18.14 -0.94
CA ALA A 35 -0.64 16.86 -0.24
C ALA A 35 -1.15 15.70 -1.11
N THR A 36 -0.33 14.66 -1.26
CA THR A 36 -0.63 13.49 -2.10
C THR A 36 -0.85 12.25 -1.26
N LEU A 37 -1.97 11.55 -1.48
CA LEU A 37 -2.19 10.19 -0.99
C LEU A 37 -1.65 9.20 -2.03
N LEU A 38 -0.57 8.50 -1.71
CA LEU A 38 0.04 7.48 -2.57
C LEU A 38 -0.39 6.10 -2.09
N PHE A 39 -1.26 5.45 -2.86
CA PHE A 39 -1.84 4.15 -2.54
C PHE A 39 -1.04 3.02 -3.16
N VAL A 40 -0.38 2.21 -2.35
CA VAL A 40 0.49 1.12 -2.79
C VAL A 40 -0.13 -0.23 -2.43
N HIS A 41 -0.54 -0.97 -3.45
CA HIS A 41 -1.22 -2.25 -3.30
C HIS A 41 -0.25 -3.41 -3.09
N GLY A 42 -0.78 -4.59 -2.70
CA GLY A 42 -0.04 -5.83 -2.57
C GLY A 42 -0.44 -6.91 -3.57
N ASN A 43 -0.31 -8.17 -3.16
CA ASN A 43 -0.57 -9.34 -4.00
C ASN A 43 -1.76 -10.18 -3.45
N PRO A 44 -2.75 -10.53 -4.27
CA PRO A 44 -2.91 -10.36 -5.72
C PRO A 44 -3.80 -9.15 -6.09
N THR A 45 -3.72 -8.08 -5.33
CA THR A 45 -4.52 -6.87 -5.58
C THR A 45 -3.91 -5.99 -6.68
N TRP A 46 -4.57 -4.90 -7.01
CA TRP A 46 -4.16 -3.81 -7.89
C TRP A 46 -4.84 -2.53 -7.45
N SER A 47 -4.66 -1.39 -8.09
CA SER A 47 -5.22 -0.10 -7.66
C SER A 47 -6.74 -0.12 -7.40
N PHE A 48 -7.47 -1.06 -7.98
CA PHE A 48 -8.89 -1.33 -7.68
C PHE A 48 -9.16 -1.56 -6.18
N HIS A 49 -8.19 -2.08 -5.44
CA HIS A 49 -8.28 -2.29 -4.00
C HIS A 49 -8.61 -0.99 -3.24
N TRP A 50 -8.08 0.10 -3.72
CA TRP A 50 -8.20 1.41 -3.11
C TRP A 50 -9.39 2.23 -3.59
N ARG A 51 -10.18 1.73 -4.56
CA ARG A 51 -11.26 2.47 -5.24
C ARG A 51 -12.20 3.23 -4.33
N ARG A 52 -12.64 2.60 -3.20
CA ARG A 52 -13.58 3.22 -2.24
C ARG A 52 -12.94 4.39 -1.51
N LEU A 53 -11.70 4.24 -1.05
CA LEU A 53 -10.93 5.29 -0.38
C LEU A 53 -10.64 6.44 -1.34
N ILE A 54 -10.25 6.14 -2.59
CA ILE A 54 -9.97 7.15 -3.61
C ILE A 54 -11.22 7.97 -3.92
N VAL A 55 -12.38 7.33 -4.16
CA VAL A 55 -13.65 8.03 -4.40
C VAL A 55 -14.01 8.96 -3.23
N ALA A 56 -13.79 8.51 -1.99
CA ALA A 56 -14.12 9.29 -0.80
C ALA A 56 -13.14 10.45 -0.53
N LEU A 57 -11.90 10.36 -0.98
CA LEU A 57 -10.84 11.30 -0.61
C LEU A 57 -10.40 12.24 -1.75
N ARG A 58 -10.63 11.88 -3.02
CA ARG A 58 -10.17 12.64 -4.20
C ARG A 58 -10.74 14.04 -4.33
N SER A 59 -11.83 14.36 -3.62
CA SER A 59 -12.37 15.72 -3.60
C SER A 59 -11.55 16.70 -2.73
N LYS A 60 -10.64 16.18 -1.89
CA LYS A 60 -9.82 16.97 -0.95
C LYS A 60 -8.33 16.78 -1.16
N TYR A 61 -7.91 15.61 -1.63
CA TYR A 61 -6.50 15.23 -1.76
C TYR A 61 -6.22 14.72 -3.18
N ARG A 62 -5.01 14.96 -3.68
CA ARG A 62 -4.52 14.24 -4.85
C ARG A 62 -4.32 12.77 -4.46
N CYS A 63 -4.93 11.86 -5.20
CA CYS A 63 -4.86 10.42 -4.99
C CYS A 63 -4.12 9.77 -6.16
N VAL A 64 -2.98 9.18 -5.90
CA VAL A 64 -2.19 8.45 -6.89
C VAL A 64 -2.13 6.98 -6.49
N ALA A 65 -2.48 6.08 -7.41
CA ALA A 65 -2.45 4.64 -7.18
C ALA A 65 -1.86 3.91 -8.39
N PRO A 66 -0.59 3.50 -8.35
CA PRO A 66 0.00 2.67 -9.38
C PRO A 66 -0.47 1.22 -9.29
N ASP A 67 -0.41 0.53 -10.43
CA ASP A 67 -0.37 -0.92 -10.50
C ASP A 67 1.10 -1.35 -10.67
N HIS A 68 1.61 -2.18 -9.79
CA HIS A 68 2.96 -2.70 -9.93
C HIS A 68 3.15 -3.40 -11.28
N LEU A 69 4.31 -3.25 -11.91
CA LEU A 69 4.63 -4.03 -13.11
C LEU A 69 4.40 -5.53 -12.84
N GLY A 70 3.71 -6.19 -13.73
CA GLY A 70 3.24 -7.58 -13.55
C GLY A 70 1.84 -7.71 -12.97
N CYS A 71 1.25 -6.63 -12.41
CA CYS A 71 -0.09 -6.63 -11.78
C CYS A 71 -1.03 -5.64 -12.46
N GLY A 72 -2.33 -5.71 -12.12
CA GLY A 72 -3.34 -4.78 -12.55
C GLY A 72 -3.35 -4.53 -14.06
N LEU A 73 -3.41 -3.28 -14.45
CA LEU A 73 -3.40 -2.85 -15.86
C LEU A 73 -2.00 -2.54 -16.40
N SER A 74 -0.94 -2.67 -15.57
CA SER A 74 0.46 -2.57 -15.99
C SER A 74 0.88 -3.71 -16.89
N ASP A 75 1.93 -3.48 -17.70
CA ASP A 75 2.55 -4.52 -18.52
C ASP A 75 3.07 -5.69 -17.66
N LYS A 76 3.17 -6.86 -18.27
CA LYS A 76 3.56 -8.12 -17.62
C LYS A 76 4.94 -8.58 -18.16
N PRO A 77 6.06 -8.10 -17.58
CA PRO A 77 7.40 -8.49 -18.00
C PRO A 77 7.58 -10.00 -18.08
N ALA A 78 8.43 -10.46 -19.01
CA ALA A 78 8.65 -11.89 -19.21
C ALA A 78 9.41 -12.54 -18.03
N HIS A 79 10.23 -11.78 -17.32
CA HIS A 79 10.94 -12.20 -16.12
C HIS A 79 10.14 -11.88 -14.84
N LEU A 80 10.44 -12.60 -13.76
CA LEU A 80 9.86 -12.32 -12.44
C LEU A 80 10.59 -11.13 -11.81
N LEU A 81 9.82 -10.15 -11.35
CA LEU A 81 10.33 -9.01 -10.61
C LEU A 81 10.50 -9.37 -9.12
N ARG A 82 11.46 -8.71 -8.48
CA ARG A 82 11.75 -8.80 -7.05
C ARG A 82 11.31 -7.54 -6.32
N LEU A 83 11.31 -7.60 -5.00
CA LEU A 83 11.01 -6.45 -4.14
C LEU A 83 11.83 -5.20 -4.53
N THR A 84 13.12 -5.37 -4.83
CA THR A 84 13.99 -4.27 -5.25
C THR A 84 13.49 -3.59 -6.51
N ASP A 85 13.10 -4.39 -7.52
CA ASP A 85 12.61 -3.86 -8.79
C ASP A 85 11.29 -3.08 -8.60
N HIS A 86 10.41 -3.57 -7.72
CA HIS A 86 9.17 -2.85 -7.39
C HIS A 86 9.43 -1.54 -6.66
N ILE A 87 10.42 -1.51 -5.75
CA ILE A 87 10.86 -0.28 -5.07
C ILE A 87 11.43 0.72 -6.08
N ASP A 88 12.28 0.25 -7.01
CA ASP A 88 12.87 1.07 -8.07
C ASP A 88 11.77 1.70 -8.95
N ASN A 89 10.81 0.89 -9.38
CA ASN A 89 9.69 1.33 -10.21
C ASN A 89 8.80 2.36 -9.49
N LEU A 90 8.51 2.15 -8.20
CA LEU A 90 7.72 3.09 -7.42
C LEU A 90 8.46 4.40 -7.20
N SER A 91 9.78 4.36 -6.91
CA SER A 91 10.62 5.54 -6.77
C SER A 91 10.65 6.36 -8.08
N ALA A 92 10.81 5.69 -9.22
CA ALA A 92 10.78 6.33 -10.54
C ALA A 92 9.43 7.02 -10.83
N LEU A 93 8.30 6.40 -10.45
CA LEU A 93 6.98 7.03 -10.58
C LEU A 93 6.86 8.27 -9.70
N ILE A 94 7.31 8.20 -8.44
CA ILE A 94 7.28 9.31 -7.48
C ILE A 94 8.09 10.50 -8.02
N GLU A 95 9.26 10.23 -8.55
CA GLU A 95 10.13 11.27 -9.16
C GLU A 95 9.54 11.85 -10.43
N HIS A 96 9.03 11.00 -11.34
CA HIS A 96 8.41 11.43 -12.60
C HIS A 96 7.20 12.34 -12.39
N LEU A 97 6.35 12.03 -11.41
CA LEU A 97 5.17 12.83 -11.08
C LEU A 97 5.48 13.98 -10.11
N ASP A 98 6.74 14.13 -9.70
CA ASP A 98 7.22 15.03 -8.65
C ASP A 98 6.32 15.04 -7.42
N LEU A 99 5.95 13.86 -6.95
CA LEU A 99 5.08 13.73 -5.77
C LEU A 99 5.81 14.26 -4.54
N ARG A 100 5.14 15.15 -3.80
CA ARG A 100 5.64 15.75 -2.56
C ARG A 100 4.59 15.68 -1.47
N SER A 101 4.99 15.90 -0.23
CA SER A 101 4.10 15.83 0.94
C SER A 101 3.26 14.54 0.93
N ILE A 102 3.93 13.40 0.66
CA ILE A 102 3.28 12.12 0.45
C ILE A 102 2.72 11.59 1.78
N THR A 103 1.45 11.23 1.76
CA THR A 103 0.87 10.27 2.71
C THR A 103 0.94 8.90 2.05
N LEU A 104 1.84 8.04 2.53
CA LEU A 104 1.92 6.66 2.06
C LEU A 104 0.74 5.86 2.62
N VAL A 105 -0.09 5.28 1.75
CA VAL A 105 -1.20 4.38 2.11
C VAL A 105 -0.89 2.99 1.54
N ALA A 106 -0.59 2.02 2.39
CA ALA A 106 -0.03 0.76 1.91
C ALA A 106 -0.56 -0.47 2.65
N GLN A 107 -0.64 -1.61 1.94
CA GLN A 107 -1.05 -2.91 2.47
C GLN A 107 -0.25 -4.04 1.82
N ASP A 108 -0.07 -5.16 2.55
CA ASP A 108 0.61 -6.37 2.06
C ASP A 108 2.01 -6.04 1.53
N TRP A 109 2.41 -6.51 0.36
CA TRP A 109 3.67 -6.14 -0.29
C TRP A 109 3.83 -4.63 -0.48
N GLY A 110 2.71 -3.90 -0.61
CA GLY A 110 2.72 -2.45 -0.73
C GLY A 110 3.41 -1.75 0.43
N GLY A 111 3.39 -2.31 1.65
CA GLY A 111 4.13 -1.76 2.79
C GLY A 111 5.64 -1.84 2.60
N ALA A 112 6.17 -3.03 2.26
CA ALA A 112 7.60 -3.19 1.99
C ALA A 112 8.07 -2.34 0.79
N ILE A 113 7.26 -2.29 -0.28
CA ILE A 113 7.57 -1.50 -1.48
C ILE A 113 7.52 0.00 -1.17
N GLY A 114 6.43 0.46 -0.54
CA GLY A 114 6.22 1.86 -0.20
C GLY A 114 7.26 2.39 0.78
N LEU A 115 7.48 1.67 1.89
CA LEU A 115 8.49 2.06 2.88
C LEU A 115 9.91 2.00 2.28
N GLY A 116 10.21 1.01 1.44
CA GLY A 116 11.48 0.95 0.72
C GLY A 116 11.72 2.15 -0.19
N ALA A 117 10.69 2.63 -0.89
CA ALA A 117 10.76 3.84 -1.71
C ALA A 117 10.89 5.11 -0.85
N MET A 118 10.14 5.21 0.26
CA MET A 118 10.20 6.36 1.15
C MET A 118 11.54 6.45 1.90
N LEU A 119 12.21 5.36 2.18
CA LEU A 119 13.57 5.37 2.74
C LEU A 119 14.62 5.90 1.75
N ARG A 120 14.33 5.88 0.45
CA ARG A 120 15.19 6.51 -0.57
C ARG A 120 14.87 7.99 -0.80
N LEU A 121 13.63 8.38 -0.52
CA LEU A 121 13.07 9.72 -0.76
C LEU A 121 12.39 10.27 0.51
N PRO A 122 13.09 10.27 1.68
CA PRO A 122 12.47 10.56 2.97
C PRO A 122 11.93 11.99 3.06
N GLU A 123 12.51 12.93 2.32
CA GLU A 123 12.06 14.32 2.25
C GLU A 123 10.68 14.49 1.58
N ARG A 124 10.25 13.49 0.82
CA ARG A 124 8.95 13.49 0.14
C ARG A 124 7.82 12.92 1.02
N LEU A 125 8.17 12.20 2.10
CA LEU A 125 7.20 11.59 3.01
C LEU A 125 6.76 12.57 4.09
N SER A 126 5.44 12.74 4.25
CA SER A 126 4.85 13.51 5.34
C SER A 126 4.27 12.62 6.43
N ARG A 127 3.61 11.53 6.08
CA ARG A 127 2.91 10.63 7.03
C ARG A 127 2.61 9.28 6.39
N MET A 128 2.18 8.32 7.20
CA MET A 128 1.93 6.94 6.77
C MET A 128 0.58 6.42 7.28
N VAL A 129 -0.10 5.63 6.45
CA VAL A 129 -1.27 4.82 6.80
C VAL A 129 -0.99 3.40 6.34
N LEU A 130 -0.78 2.49 7.28
CA LEU A 130 -0.43 1.11 6.98
C LEU A 130 -1.53 0.15 7.44
N PHE A 131 -1.87 -0.78 6.55
CA PHE A 131 -2.78 -1.88 6.80
C PHE A 131 -2.01 -3.18 6.74
N ASN A 132 -2.41 -4.20 7.45
CA ASN A 132 -1.89 -5.56 7.42
C ASN A 132 -0.74 -5.80 6.43
N THR A 133 0.49 -5.53 6.86
CA THR A 133 1.71 -5.56 6.02
C THR A 133 2.94 -5.98 6.82
N GLY A 134 4.08 -6.05 6.14
CA GLY A 134 5.40 -6.25 6.74
C GLY A 134 6.48 -5.56 5.92
N ALA A 135 7.48 -5.01 6.60
CA ALA A 135 8.63 -4.34 5.98
C ALA A 135 9.96 -4.90 6.53
N PHE A 136 9.95 -6.16 6.90
CA PHE A 136 11.04 -6.88 7.57
C PHE A 136 11.07 -8.36 7.14
N PRO A 137 12.18 -9.07 7.31
CA PRO A 137 12.24 -10.49 7.04
C PRO A 137 11.17 -11.27 7.79
N PRO A 138 10.41 -12.15 7.10
CA PRO A 138 9.31 -12.88 7.71
C PRO A 138 9.84 -13.91 8.70
N ARG A 139 9.27 -13.92 9.93
CA ARG A 139 9.51 -14.98 10.93
C ARG A 139 8.71 -16.24 10.59
N TYR A 140 7.63 -16.08 9.83
CA TYR A 140 6.71 -17.15 9.47
C TYR A 140 6.20 -16.97 8.03
N ILE A 141 6.10 -18.07 7.32
CA ILE A 141 5.44 -18.13 6.01
C ILE A 141 4.29 -19.14 6.12
N PRO A 142 3.04 -18.70 5.94
CA PRO A 142 1.88 -19.58 6.03
C PRO A 142 2.00 -20.80 5.11
N TRP A 143 1.57 -21.97 5.55
CA TRP A 143 1.68 -23.21 4.77
C TRP A 143 0.97 -23.12 3.41
N ARG A 144 -0.13 -22.38 3.35
CA ARG A 144 -0.88 -22.10 2.10
C ARG A 144 -0.02 -21.38 1.07
N ILE A 145 0.76 -20.40 1.51
CA ILE A 145 1.71 -19.68 0.66
C ILE A 145 2.87 -20.61 0.27
N ARG A 146 3.37 -21.43 1.22
CA ARG A 146 4.43 -22.41 0.92
C ARG A 146 3.99 -23.40 -0.16
N ALA A 147 2.73 -23.86 -0.15
CA ALA A 147 2.18 -24.74 -1.18
C ALA A 147 2.20 -24.10 -2.57
N CYS A 148 1.90 -22.79 -2.68
CA CYS A 148 1.96 -22.06 -3.95
C CYS A 148 3.40 -21.91 -4.48
N ARG A 149 4.43 -22.20 -3.69
CA ARG A 149 5.85 -22.13 -4.07
C ARG A 149 6.43 -23.45 -4.54
N ILE A 150 5.71 -24.56 -4.41
CA ILE A 150 6.16 -25.88 -4.89
C ILE A 150 6.44 -25.77 -6.40
N PRO A 151 7.64 -26.17 -6.85
CA PRO A 151 7.99 -26.12 -8.27
C PRO A 151 6.92 -26.81 -9.14
N ILE A 152 6.65 -26.27 -10.30
CA ILE A 152 5.66 -26.72 -11.27
C ILE A 152 4.22 -26.66 -10.73
N LEU A 153 3.90 -27.39 -9.65
CA LEU A 153 2.55 -27.44 -9.09
C LEU A 153 2.05 -26.07 -8.63
N GLY A 154 2.87 -25.33 -7.90
CA GLY A 154 2.54 -23.97 -7.47
C GLY A 154 2.33 -23.03 -8.66
N GLN A 155 3.17 -23.14 -9.69
CA GLN A 155 3.02 -22.34 -10.90
C GLN A 155 1.72 -22.68 -11.66
N LEU A 156 1.42 -23.95 -11.84
CA LEU A 156 0.16 -24.40 -12.46
C LEU A 156 -1.06 -23.93 -11.65
N ALA A 157 -0.99 -23.98 -10.33
CA ALA A 157 -2.07 -23.49 -9.47
C ALA A 157 -2.26 -21.97 -9.59
N VAL A 158 -1.18 -21.18 -9.49
CA VAL A 158 -1.25 -19.72 -9.48
C VAL A 158 -1.47 -19.17 -10.88
N GLN A 159 -0.62 -19.52 -11.87
CA GLN A 159 -0.71 -18.98 -13.22
C GLN A 159 -1.72 -19.76 -14.10
N GLY A 160 -1.82 -21.07 -13.97
CA GLY A 160 -2.74 -21.88 -14.75
C GLY A 160 -4.20 -21.71 -14.32
N ALA A 161 -4.51 -22.11 -13.11
CA ALA A 161 -5.89 -22.14 -12.60
C ALA A 161 -6.33 -20.83 -11.91
N ASN A 162 -5.45 -19.84 -11.76
CA ASN A 162 -5.71 -18.61 -10.98
C ASN A 162 -6.19 -18.88 -9.52
N LEU A 163 -5.72 -19.98 -8.94
CA LEU A 163 -6.23 -20.41 -7.62
C LEU A 163 -5.86 -19.39 -6.54
N PHE A 164 -4.69 -18.77 -6.62
CA PHE A 164 -4.25 -17.80 -5.62
C PHE A 164 -5.19 -16.59 -5.56
N SER A 165 -5.43 -15.93 -6.70
CA SER A 165 -6.32 -14.75 -6.73
C SER A 165 -7.77 -15.11 -6.40
N ARG A 166 -8.25 -16.28 -6.85
CA ARG A 166 -9.61 -16.77 -6.54
C ARG A 166 -9.78 -17.12 -5.07
N ALA A 167 -8.77 -17.73 -4.45
CA ALA A 167 -8.77 -18.04 -3.03
C ALA A 167 -8.72 -16.78 -2.18
N ALA A 168 -7.93 -15.77 -2.59
CA ALA A 168 -7.85 -14.49 -1.90
C ALA A 168 -9.22 -13.83 -1.72
N LEU A 169 -10.11 -13.86 -2.72
CA LEU A 169 -11.46 -13.29 -2.63
C LEU A 169 -12.32 -13.79 -1.45
N ARG A 170 -11.91 -14.88 -0.81
CA ARG A 170 -12.62 -15.45 0.35
C ARG A 170 -11.75 -15.51 1.59
N MET A 171 -10.47 -15.87 1.40
CA MET A 171 -9.59 -16.19 2.52
C MET A 171 -9.00 -14.95 3.19
N THR A 172 -9.10 -13.80 2.55
CA THR A 172 -8.64 -12.52 3.09
C THR A 172 -9.72 -11.75 3.86
N LEU A 173 -10.95 -12.25 3.82
CA LEU A 173 -12.11 -11.66 4.49
C LEU A 173 -12.45 -12.46 5.76
N ALA A 174 -12.96 -11.77 6.78
CA ALA A 174 -13.40 -12.40 8.03
C ALA A 174 -14.83 -11.99 8.44
N ARG A 175 -15.22 -10.74 8.20
CA ARG A 175 -16.58 -10.24 8.49
C ARG A 175 -17.58 -10.64 7.41
N THR A 176 -17.12 -10.68 6.17
CA THR A 176 -17.98 -10.99 5.04
C THR A 176 -17.57 -12.33 4.43
N SER A 177 -18.56 -13.19 4.15
CA SER A 177 -18.28 -14.51 3.53
C SER A 177 -18.03 -14.41 2.03
N ARG A 178 -18.48 -13.33 1.39
CA ARG A 178 -18.34 -13.10 -0.07
C ARG A 178 -18.35 -11.62 -0.39
N LEU A 179 -17.48 -11.25 -1.33
CA LEU A 179 -17.55 -9.95 -2.00
C LEU A 179 -18.75 -9.92 -2.96
N ASP A 180 -19.26 -8.71 -3.19
CA ASP A 180 -20.19 -8.47 -4.28
C ASP A 180 -19.62 -9.04 -5.60
N PRO A 181 -20.44 -9.67 -6.46
CA PRO A 181 -19.96 -10.26 -7.72
C PRO A 181 -19.22 -9.28 -8.62
N ALA A 182 -19.60 -8.01 -8.66
CA ALA A 182 -18.91 -6.99 -9.45
C ALA A 182 -17.54 -6.65 -8.84
N VAL A 183 -17.45 -6.60 -7.51
CA VAL A 183 -16.18 -6.40 -6.80
C VAL A 183 -15.23 -7.57 -7.04
N ALA A 184 -15.73 -8.80 -6.90
CA ALA A 184 -14.93 -10.01 -7.18
C ALA A 184 -14.46 -10.06 -8.64
N ALA A 185 -15.31 -9.68 -9.60
CA ALA A 185 -14.95 -9.58 -11.01
C ALA A 185 -13.87 -8.50 -11.23
N GLY A 186 -13.92 -7.37 -10.55
CA GLY A 186 -12.93 -6.32 -10.61
C GLY A 186 -11.54 -6.79 -10.15
N TYR A 187 -11.45 -7.50 -9.04
CA TYR A 187 -10.18 -8.07 -8.58
C TYR A 187 -9.57 -9.06 -9.57
N LEU A 188 -10.39 -9.86 -10.26
CA LEU A 188 -9.92 -10.88 -11.19
C LEU A 188 -9.71 -10.36 -12.62
N ALA A 189 -10.26 -9.21 -12.97
CA ALA A 189 -10.28 -8.68 -14.34
C ALA A 189 -8.91 -8.65 -15.04
N PRO A 190 -7.81 -8.21 -14.39
CA PRO A 190 -6.50 -8.17 -15.04
C PRO A 190 -5.78 -9.52 -15.08
N TYR A 191 -6.32 -10.57 -14.47
CA TYR A 191 -5.67 -11.87 -14.27
C TYR A 191 -6.35 -12.99 -15.07
N ASP A 192 -6.69 -12.72 -16.33
CA ASP A 192 -7.49 -13.59 -17.21
C ASP A 192 -6.69 -14.68 -17.93
N SER A 193 -5.36 -14.56 -18.02
CA SER A 193 -4.49 -15.46 -18.75
C SER A 193 -3.28 -15.91 -17.94
N TRP A 194 -2.58 -16.93 -18.40
CA TRP A 194 -1.30 -17.38 -17.84
C TRP A 194 -0.28 -16.24 -17.75
N ALA A 195 -0.12 -15.51 -18.84
CA ALA A 195 0.84 -14.40 -18.90
C ALA A 195 0.47 -13.28 -17.91
N ASN A 196 -0.82 -12.95 -17.81
CA ASN A 196 -1.32 -11.86 -16.95
C ASN A 196 -1.25 -12.18 -15.45
N ARG A 197 -1.02 -13.43 -15.05
CA ARG A 197 -0.82 -13.87 -13.65
C ARG A 197 0.65 -14.00 -13.26
N ARG A 198 1.58 -13.65 -14.16
CA ARG A 198 3.02 -13.79 -13.91
C ARG A 198 3.49 -12.96 -12.71
N GLY A 199 3.02 -11.72 -12.57
CA GLY A 199 3.35 -10.88 -11.43
C GLY A 199 2.82 -11.45 -10.11
N VAL A 200 1.59 -11.97 -10.10
CA VAL A 200 1.01 -12.65 -8.92
C VAL A 200 1.92 -13.81 -8.47
N TYR A 201 2.35 -14.64 -9.42
CA TYR A 201 3.29 -15.73 -9.12
C TYR A 201 4.67 -15.21 -8.70
N GLY A 202 5.15 -14.12 -9.32
CA GLY A 202 6.41 -13.46 -8.99
C GLY A 202 6.46 -13.07 -7.51
N PHE A 203 5.47 -12.38 -7.02
CA PHE A 203 5.35 -12.01 -5.60
C PHE A 203 5.38 -13.23 -4.67
N VAL A 204 4.65 -14.30 -5.01
CA VAL A 204 4.68 -15.54 -4.22
C VAL A 204 6.08 -16.17 -4.19
N LYS A 205 6.79 -16.14 -5.31
CA LYS A 205 8.15 -16.69 -5.41
C LYS A 205 9.18 -15.82 -4.71
N ASP A 206 8.96 -14.51 -4.64
CA ASP A 206 9.88 -13.54 -4.04
C ASP A 206 9.79 -13.47 -2.50
N ILE A 207 8.82 -14.14 -1.86
CA ILE A 207 8.81 -14.25 -0.38
C ILE A 207 10.07 -14.99 0.06
N PRO A 208 10.95 -14.37 0.87
CA PRO A 208 12.22 -14.97 1.23
C PRO A 208 12.05 -16.13 2.22
N SER A 209 12.65 -17.27 1.91
CA SER A 209 12.65 -18.45 2.80
C SER A 209 13.80 -18.46 3.81
N GLY A 210 14.71 -17.50 3.74
CA GLY A 210 15.85 -17.38 4.64
C GLY A 210 16.87 -16.34 4.18
N PRO A 211 17.94 -16.12 4.96
CA PRO A 211 18.91 -15.04 4.77
C PRO A 211 19.66 -15.05 3.43
N ARG A 212 19.76 -16.21 2.77
CA ARG A 212 20.40 -16.32 1.44
C ARG A 212 19.52 -15.80 0.29
N HIS A 213 18.23 -15.55 0.53
CA HIS A 213 17.35 -15.03 -0.50
C HIS A 213 17.61 -13.53 -0.70
N PRO A 214 17.76 -13.01 -1.93
CA PRO A 214 18.05 -11.58 -2.15
C PRO A 214 17.06 -10.64 -1.50
N THR A 215 15.78 -10.95 -1.54
CA THR A 215 14.69 -10.15 -0.95
C THR A 215 14.78 -10.13 0.59
N TRP A 216 15.39 -11.14 1.23
CA TRP A 216 15.66 -11.08 2.66
C TRP A 216 16.58 -9.91 3.01
N GLN A 217 17.63 -9.71 2.24
CA GLN A 217 18.59 -8.62 2.46
C GLN A 217 17.93 -7.25 2.23
N THR A 218 17.05 -7.16 1.22
CA THR A 218 16.29 -5.94 0.97
C THR A 218 15.36 -5.63 2.14
N LEU A 219 14.62 -6.62 2.65
CA LEU A 219 13.74 -6.45 3.81
C LEU A 219 14.53 -6.09 5.08
N ALA A 220 15.67 -6.70 5.31
CA ALA A 220 16.54 -6.37 6.46
C ALA A 220 17.05 -4.93 6.39
N LYS A 221 17.38 -4.43 5.19
CA LYS A 221 17.77 -3.02 4.99
C LYS A 221 16.59 -2.08 5.25
N ILE A 222 15.39 -2.44 4.79
CA ILE A 222 14.18 -1.65 5.07
C ILE A 222 13.96 -1.61 6.58
N GLU A 223 13.94 -2.76 7.26
CA GLU A 223 13.76 -2.85 8.71
C GLU A 223 14.74 -1.95 9.47
N SER A 224 16.03 -2.02 9.14
CA SER A 224 17.05 -1.18 9.78
C SER A 224 16.89 0.32 9.50
N GLY A 225 16.22 0.67 8.42
CA GLY A 225 15.92 2.06 8.03
C GLY A 225 14.64 2.62 8.66
N LEU A 226 13.70 1.78 9.13
CA LEU A 226 12.41 2.25 9.65
C LEU A 226 12.51 3.32 10.75
N PRO A 227 13.51 3.29 11.67
CA PRO A 227 13.67 4.36 12.66
C PRO A 227 13.90 5.76 12.06
N MET A 228 14.41 5.86 10.82
CA MET A 228 14.58 7.15 10.13
C MET A 228 13.24 7.84 9.81
N LEU A 229 12.14 7.10 9.85
CA LEU A 229 10.80 7.60 9.57
C LEU A 229 9.96 7.80 10.87
N ALA A 230 10.59 7.67 12.04
CA ALA A 230 9.90 7.69 13.33
C ALA A 230 9.28 9.06 13.68
N ASP A 231 9.78 10.15 13.10
CA ASP A 231 9.23 11.50 13.27
C ASP A 231 7.96 11.75 12.42
N ARG A 232 7.60 10.82 11.53
CA ARG A 232 6.42 10.96 10.66
C ARG A 232 5.16 10.44 11.36
N PRO A 233 4.06 11.21 11.39
CA PRO A 233 2.79 10.71 11.90
C PRO A 233 2.40 9.42 11.19
N SER A 234 1.99 8.41 11.96
CA SER A 234 1.68 7.07 11.44
C SER A 234 0.36 6.56 11.98
N LEU A 235 -0.48 6.03 11.10
CA LEU A 235 -1.72 5.33 11.40
C LEU A 235 -1.58 3.87 10.99
N LEU A 236 -1.78 2.95 11.95
CA LEU A 236 -1.74 1.50 11.76
C LEU A 236 -3.16 0.95 11.93
N VAL A 237 -3.74 0.35 10.90
CA VAL A 237 -5.08 -0.24 10.97
C VAL A 237 -4.97 -1.73 10.65
N TRP A 238 -5.29 -2.57 11.63
CA TRP A 238 -4.97 -4.00 11.56
C TRP A 238 -6.18 -4.89 11.80
N GLY A 239 -6.48 -5.76 10.82
CA GLY A 239 -7.43 -6.85 10.98
C GLY A 239 -6.76 -8.00 11.73
N LEU A 240 -7.25 -8.33 12.94
CA LEU A 240 -6.65 -9.35 13.81
C LEU A 240 -6.94 -10.78 13.36
N ARG A 241 -7.87 -10.98 12.42
CA ARG A 241 -8.16 -12.27 11.77
C ARG A 241 -7.29 -12.55 10.54
N ASP A 242 -6.33 -11.68 10.25
CA ASP A 242 -5.35 -11.94 9.19
C ASP A 242 -4.45 -13.11 9.57
N TRP A 243 -4.38 -14.11 8.68
CA TRP A 243 -3.54 -15.29 8.83
C TRP A 243 -2.16 -15.14 8.15
N CYS A 244 -1.94 -14.02 7.45
CA CYS A 244 -0.70 -13.72 6.72
C CYS A 244 0.21 -12.76 7.51
N PHE A 245 -0.32 -11.60 7.88
CA PHE A 245 0.37 -10.59 8.69
C PHE A 245 -0.23 -10.56 10.09
N LEU A 246 0.26 -11.47 10.92
CA LEU A 246 -0.19 -11.70 12.30
C LEU A 246 -0.01 -10.46 13.19
N PRO A 247 -0.62 -10.40 14.37
CA PRO A 247 -0.47 -9.27 15.29
C PRO A 247 0.97 -8.92 15.69
N ASP A 248 1.91 -9.88 15.64
CA ASP A 248 3.33 -9.61 15.86
C ASP A 248 3.98 -8.77 14.75
N CYS A 249 3.40 -8.73 13.54
CA CYS A 249 3.82 -7.76 12.54
C CYS A 249 3.44 -6.33 12.95
N LEU A 250 2.24 -6.12 13.49
CA LEU A 250 1.81 -4.84 14.05
C LEU A 250 2.72 -4.43 15.21
N ALA A 251 2.97 -5.35 16.16
CA ALA A 251 3.81 -5.09 17.33
C ALA A 251 5.22 -4.62 16.93
N ARG A 252 5.80 -5.19 15.87
CA ARG A 252 7.11 -4.73 15.36
C ARG A 252 7.08 -3.30 14.83
N PHE A 253 6.00 -2.84 14.20
CA PHE A 253 5.86 -1.45 13.81
C PHE A 253 5.67 -0.55 15.03
N GLU A 254 4.91 -0.98 16.04
CA GLU A 254 4.72 -0.21 17.29
C GLU A 254 6.00 -0.10 18.12
N GLU A 255 6.87 -1.13 18.09
CA GLU A 255 8.21 -1.07 18.70
C GLU A 255 9.09 0.00 18.05
N VAL A 256 9.01 0.15 16.73
CA VAL A 256 9.79 1.16 15.97
C VAL A 256 9.15 2.55 16.05
N TRP A 257 7.82 2.62 16.05
CA TRP A 257 7.04 3.86 16.06
C TRP A 257 6.04 3.88 17.22
N PRO A 258 6.51 4.03 18.48
CA PRO A 258 5.65 3.96 19.68
C PRO A 258 4.58 5.06 19.74
N GLN A 259 4.74 6.13 18.97
CA GLN A 259 3.77 7.21 18.83
C GLN A 259 2.71 6.97 17.76
N ALA A 260 2.77 5.87 17.02
CA ALA A 260 1.80 5.56 15.96
C ALA A 260 0.39 5.35 16.55
N GLU A 261 -0.61 5.93 15.90
CA GLU A 261 -2.01 5.63 16.21
C GLU A 261 -2.35 4.24 15.67
N ALA A 262 -2.77 3.31 16.54
CA ALA A 262 -3.04 1.93 16.15
C ALA A 262 -4.50 1.53 16.41
N HIS A 263 -5.20 1.04 15.38
CA HIS A 263 -6.54 0.47 15.45
C HIS A 263 -6.51 -1.02 15.15
N ARG A 264 -6.99 -1.81 16.11
CA ARG A 264 -7.08 -3.27 16.02
C ARG A 264 -8.52 -3.68 15.82
N LEU A 265 -8.84 -4.21 14.65
CA LEU A 265 -10.17 -4.68 14.29
C LEU A 265 -10.26 -6.18 14.57
N ALA A 266 -10.86 -6.53 15.70
CA ALA A 266 -10.83 -7.90 16.25
C ALA A 266 -11.41 -8.97 15.32
N ASP A 267 -12.33 -8.59 14.44
CA ASP A 267 -13.07 -9.46 13.55
C ASP A 267 -12.80 -9.24 12.06
N ALA A 268 -11.92 -8.29 11.69
CA ALA A 268 -11.53 -8.04 10.31
C ALA A 268 -10.36 -8.92 9.87
N GLY A 269 -10.34 -9.29 8.59
CA GLY A 269 -9.30 -10.10 7.95
C GLY A 269 -8.20 -9.26 7.30
N HIS A 270 -7.50 -9.87 6.34
CA HIS A 270 -6.38 -9.26 5.64
C HIS A 270 -6.79 -8.06 4.77
N TRP A 271 -7.89 -8.16 4.02
CA TRP A 271 -8.38 -7.04 3.20
C TRP A 271 -9.27 -6.09 4.02
N VAL A 272 -8.66 -5.42 4.98
CA VAL A 272 -9.33 -4.55 5.95
C VAL A 272 -10.22 -3.50 5.27
N VAL A 273 -9.78 -2.93 4.15
CA VAL A 273 -10.52 -1.91 3.39
C VAL A 273 -11.81 -2.45 2.72
N GLU A 274 -11.89 -3.78 2.51
CA GLU A 274 -13.10 -4.44 2.03
C GLU A 274 -13.96 -4.99 3.19
N ASP A 275 -13.30 -5.43 4.24
CA ASP A 275 -13.94 -6.12 5.37
C ASP A 275 -14.54 -5.14 6.39
N ALA A 276 -13.91 -3.97 6.56
CA ALA A 276 -14.31 -2.94 7.53
C ALA A 276 -14.31 -1.51 6.95
N PRO A 277 -14.89 -1.27 5.75
CA PRO A 277 -14.79 0.03 5.09
C PRO A 277 -15.38 1.18 5.90
N ASP A 278 -16.43 0.92 6.67
CA ASP A 278 -17.16 1.93 7.44
C ASP A 278 -16.39 2.38 8.70
N GLU A 279 -15.38 1.62 9.14
CA GLU A 279 -14.46 2.01 10.20
C GLU A 279 -13.16 2.61 9.64
N VAL A 280 -12.63 2.01 8.58
CA VAL A 280 -11.35 2.41 7.97
C VAL A 280 -11.38 3.84 7.47
N LEU A 281 -12.44 4.23 6.74
CA LEU A 281 -12.52 5.57 6.15
C LEU A 281 -12.57 6.68 7.22
N PRO A 282 -13.40 6.60 8.29
CA PRO A 282 -13.37 7.56 9.39
C PRO A 282 -12.02 7.67 10.09
N TYR A 283 -11.29 6.56 10.32
CA TYR A 283 -9.95 6.61 10.91
C TYR A 283 -8.98 7.41 10.05
N ILE A 284 -8.96 7.14 8.74
CA ILE A 284 -8.10 7.88 7.80
C ILE A 284 -8.47 9.36 7.78
N GLN A 285 -9.76 9.70 7.65
CA GLN A 285 -10.22 11.09 7.57
C GLN A 285 -9.85 11.87 8.83
N ARG A 286 -10.04 11.29 10.02
CA ARG A 286 -9.64 11.91 11.29
C ARG A 286 -8.13 12.11 11.36
N PHE A 287 -7.35 11.09 11.04
CA PHE A 287 -5.89 11.16 11.04
C PHE A 287 -5.36 12.24 10.09
N LEU A 288 -5.88 12.31 8.87
CA LEU A 288 -5.49 13.32 7.89
C LEU A 288 -5.82 14.72 8.41
N LEU A 289 -7.04 14.94 8.92
CA LEU A 289 -7.47 16.25 9.43
C LEU A 289 -6.62 16.71 10.61
N THR A 290 -6.35 15.82 11.57
CA THR A 290 -5.56 16.14 12.76
C THR A 290 -4.13 16.51 12.40
N THR A 291 -3.52 15.77 11.48
CA THR A 291 -2.13 16.01 11.06
C THR A 291 -1.98 17.22 10.14
N ASP A 292 -2.99 17.58 9.34
CA ASP A 292 -3.02 18.82 8.56
C ASP A 292 -3.07 20.05 9.48
N LEU A 293 -3.88 20.00 10.56
CA LEU A 293 -3.99 21.08 11.54
C LEU A 293 -2.68 21.32 12.32
N THR A 294 -1.97 20.25 12.67
CA THR A 294 -0.67 20.36 13.36
C THR A 294 0.41 20.95 12.44
N ALA A 295 0.47 20.53 11.21
CA ALA A 295 1.41 21.09 10.22
C ALA A 295 1.17 22.58 9.97
N SER A 296 -0.08 23.02 9.86
CA SER A 296 -0.42 24.44 9.66
C SER A 296 -0.13 25.31 10.88
N ARG A 297 -0.17 24.76 12.10
CA ARG A 297 0.19 25.49 13.34
C ARG A 297 1.71 25.66 13.46
N SER A 298 2.49 24.65 13.12
CA SER A 298 3.96 24.73 13.16
C SER A 298 4.54 25.63 12.06
N ALA A 299 3.80 25.88 10.98
CA ALA A 299 4.20 26.77 9.88
C ALA A 299 3.87 28.24 10.11
N ARG A 300 3.12 28.62 11.18
CA ARG A 300 2.87 30.02 11.51
C ARG A 300 4.11 30.62 12.17
N PRO A 301 4.66 31.77 11.69
CA PRO A 301 5.73 32.49 12.40
C PRO A 301 5.25 32.84 13.81
N VAL A 302 6.12 32.67 14.79
CA VAL A 302 5.88 33.21 16.15
C VAL A 302 5.83 34.72 15.99
N ASP A 303 4.67 35.34 16.21
CA ASP A 303 4.49 36.78 16.21
C ASP A 303 5.29 37.37 17.40
N THR A 304 6.48 37.82 17.12
CA THR A 304 7.38 38.45 18.11
C THR A 304 7.03 39.92 18.34
N SER A 305 5.85 40.40 17.96
CA SER A 305 5.40 41.78 18.21
C SER A 305 4.69 41.92 19.56
N SER A 306 5.32 41.50 20.66
CA SER A 306 4.96 42.04 21.99
C SER A 306 5.84 43.24 22.25
N ALA A 307 5.28 44.43 22.00
CA ALA A 307 5.85 45.74 22.30
C ALA A 307 6.42 45.83 23.73
N ALA A 308 7.64 46.30 23.80
CA ALA A 308 8.21 46.79 25.05
C ALA A 308 7.39 47.99 25.56
N PRO A 309 7.05 48.07 26.85
CA PRO A 309 6.45 49.28 27.42
C PRO A 309 7.50 50.40 27.43
N GLY A 310 7.20 51.50 26.73
CA GLY A 310 7.99 52.70 26.80
C GLY A 310 7.99 53.27 28.20
N TYR A 311 9.17 53.36 28.79
CA TYR A 311 9.41 54.24 29.95
C TYR A 311 9.63 55.64 29.39
N ASN A 312 8.66 56.56 29.62
CA ASN A 312 8.89 57.99 29.57
C ASN A 312 9.42 58.48 30.93
N ASN A 313 10.59 59.10 30.90
CA ASN A 313 11.00 60.16 31.85
C ASN A 313 10.75 61.51 31.20
#